data_37a7d08f906e07471f479d9a5da756f1
#
_entry.id   37a7d08f906e07471f479d9a5da756f1
#
_cell.length_a   1.000
_cell.length_b   1.000
_cell.length_c   1.000
_cell.angle_alpha   90.00
_cell.angle_beta   90.00
_cell.angle_gamma   90.00
#
_symmetry.space_group_name_H-M   'P 1'
#
loop_
_entity.id
_entity.type
_entity.pdbx_description
1 polymer ?
#
loop_
_entity_poly.entity_id
_entity_poly.type
_entity_poly.pdbx_seq_one_letter_code
_entity_poly.pdbx_strand_id
1 'polypeptide(L)'
;MRLKDSIIFVLESNSTSMSKMISGFSKLTKEEKISWLVTHYFDNRPEVVATLKRYWNADAQLQQLHDDFIENTISNFYMPYGVAPNFVINGREYVIPMVVEESSVVAAASLVAKYWSTRGGFKARVISTTKIGQVHFTYKGSKQELTEYFNAVKERLREATSSITSNMEKRGGGILAIELIDKTDDLTSYYQLHITFETVDSMGANFINSCLETIAKTFENDRIEVIMSILSNYVPECLVRAEVSCDVENLGGENPQKFAEKFCRAVQIAEVEPYRAVTHNKGIMNGIDAVVLATGNDFRAVEAGAHAYASRTGQYRSLTHCSITNGVFSFWIEIPLALGTVGGLTSLHPMAKLSLDLLQKPSAKELMMIAATAGLAQNFAALRALTTKGIQHGHMKMHLMNILNQLGASDTEKIEIASYFDGKTVTYSDVANRFNENRKTK
;
A
#
# COMPACT_ATOMS: atom_id res chain seq x y z
N MET A 1 -17.85 39.44 32.02
CA MET A 1 -17.69 38.61 33.20
C MET A 1 -18.61 37.39 33.01
N ARG A 2 -18.11 36.31 32.42
CA ARG A 2 -18.82 35.05 32.22
C ARG A 2 -17.97 33.95 32.84
N LEU A 3 -18.59 33.27 33.81
CA LEU A 3 -18.03 32.22 34.63
C LEU A 3 -17.62 31.02 33.78
N LYS A 4 -16.43 30.48 34.01
CA LYS A 4 -15.94 29.19 33.57
C LYS A 4 -16.66 28.13 34.41
N ASP A 5 -17.48 27.31 33.76
CA ASP A 5 -18.01 26.09 34.39
C ASP A 5 -16.90 25.04 34.36
N SER A 6 -16.19 24.96 35.49
CA SER A 6 -15.30 23.84 35.79
C SER A 6 -16.16 22.67 36.26
N ILE A 7 -16.26 21.64 35.44
CA ILE A 7 -16.90 20.37 35.82
C ILE A 7 -15.95 19.66 36.78
N ILE A 8 -16.23 19.77 38.08
CA ILE A 8 -15.58 18.99 39.14
C ILE A 8 -16.24 17.60 39.13
N PHE A 9 -15.50 16.57 38.74
CA PHE A 9 -15.91 15.18 38.96
C PHE A 9 -15.72 14.82 40.41
N VAL A 10 -16.82 14.73 41.14
CA VAL A 10 -16.87 14.14 42.52
C VAL A 10 -16.76 12.63 42.36
N LEU A 11 -15.70 12.06 42.91
CA LEU A 11 -15.49 10.62 43.01
C LEU A 11 -16.39 10.09 44.16
N GLU A 12 -17.55 9.55 43.85
CA GLU A 12 -18.26 8.67 44.73
C GLU A 12 -17.82 7.22 44.50
N SER A 13 -17.21 6.65 45.54
CA SER A 13 -16.82 5.24 45.59
C SER A 13 -18.03 4.37 45.87
N ASN A 14 -18.66 3.84 44.84
CA ASN A 14 -19.58 2.69 44.96
C ASN A 14 -19.26 1.69 43.83
N SER A 15 -19.02 0.45 44.20
CA SER A 15 -18.66 -0.69 43.38
C SER A 15 -19.85 -1.19 42.56
N THR A 16 -20.30 -0.36 41.63
CA THR A 16 -21.07 -0.76 40.44
C THR A 16 -20.15 -0.60 39.25
N SER A 17 -20.08 -1.60 38.37
CA SER A 17 -19.27 -1.58 37.14
C SER A 17 -19.53 -0.26 36.41
N MET A 18 -18.63 0.72 36.59
CA MET A 18 -18.74 2.00 35.89
C MET A 18 -18.69 1.71 34.40
N SER A 19 -19.68 2.21 33.68
CA SER A 19 -19.69 2.16 32.22
C SER A 19 -18.37 2.75 31.69
N LYS A 20 -17.59 1.93 30.95
CA LYS A 20 -16.37 2.38 30.27
C LYS A 20 -16.67 3.17 28.99
N MET A 21 -17.95 3.49 28.75
CA MET A 21 -18.36 4.32 27.60
C MET A 21 -18.13 5.80 27.95
N ILE A 22 -17.55 6.53 26.99
CA ILE A 22 -17.29 7.95 27.12
C ILE A 22 -17.94 8.73 25.97
N SER A 23 -18.63 9.81 26.31
CA SER A 23 -19.14 10.80 25.37
C SER A 23 -18.18 11.97 25.28
N GLY A 24 -17.93 12.48 24.07
CA GLY A 24 -17.07 13.65 23.87
C GLY A 24 -15.56 13.37 23.94
N PHE A 25 -15.12 12.13 23.80
CA PHE A 25 -13.69 11.75 23.81
C PHE A 25 -12.84 12.58 22.84
N SER A 26 -13.37 12.91 21.65
CA SER A 26 -12.68 13.74 20.66
C SER A 26 -12.39 15.18 21.13
N LYS A 27 -13.10 15.67 22.14
CA LYS A 27 -12.92 17.03 22.70
C LYS A 27 -11.86 17.09 23.81
N LEU A 28 -11.40 15.93 24.29
CA LEU A 28 -10.37 15.85 25.31
C LEU A 28 -9.00 16.21 24.71
N THR A 29 -8.15 16.80 25.53
CA THR A 29 -6.72 16.96 25.23
C THR A 29 -6.04 15.60 25.12
N LYS A 30 -4.85 15.54 24.56
CA LYS A 30 -4.06 14.32 24.43
C LYS A 30 -3.77 13.69 25.80
N GLU A 31 -3.41 14.49 26.78
CA GLU A 31 -3.16 14.06 28.16
C GLU A 31 -4.42 13.55 28.85
N GLU A 32 -5.55 14.20 28.66
CA GLU A 32 -6.84 13.77 29.21
C GLU A 32 -7.28 12.44 28.59
N LYS A 33 -7.09 12.23 27.29
CA LYS A 33 -7.33 10.95 26.60
C LYS A 33 -6.48 9.82 27.20
N ILE A 34 -5.20 10.08 27.42
CA ILE A 34 -4.27 9.12 28.05
C ILE A 34 -4.71 8.84 29.50
N SER A 35 -5.02 9.87 30.28
CA SER A 35 -5.46 9.71 31.66
C SER A 35 -6.74 8.86 31.75
N TRP A 36 -7.73 9.16 30.91
CA TRP A 36 -8.96 8.36 30.85
C TRP A 36 -8.68 6.89 30.47
N LEU A 37 -7.87 6.64 29.47
CA LEU A 37 -7.50 5.30 29.04
C LEU A 37 -6.81 4.52 30.17
N VAL A 38 -5.85 5.14 30.84
CA VAL A 38 -5.04 4.49 31.89
C VAL A 38 -5.88 4.21 33.14
N THR A 39 -6.79 5.12 33.50
CA THR A 39 -7.69 4.93 34.63
C THR A 39 -8.69 3.80 34.39
N HIS A 40 -9.28 3.72 33.20
CA HIS A 40 -10.40 2.78 32.96
C HIS A 40 -9.97 1.39 32.51
N TYR A 41 -8.74 1.27 31.91
CA TYR A 41 -8.31 0.03 31.31
C TYR A 41 -6.98 -0.52 31.84
N PHE A 42 -6.22 0.28 32.59
CA PHE A 42 -4.88 -0.10 33.03
C PHE A 42 -4.65 0.13 34.54
N ASP A 43 -5.72 0.23 35.34
CA ASP A 43 -5.66 0.36 36.82
C ASP A 43 -4.66 1.44 37.27
N ASN A 44 -4.62 2.57 36.59
CA ASN A 44 -3.71 3.71 36.85
C ASN A 44 -2.20 3.36 36.78
N ARG A 45 -1.80 2.36 36.03
CA ARG A 45 -0.38 1.95 35.90
C ARG A 45 0.47 3.03 35.23
N PRO A 46 1.45 3.62 35.96
CA PRO A 46 2.25 4.74 35.44
C PRO A 46 3.19 4.32 34.28
N GLU A 47 3.60 3.03 34.23
CA GLU A 47 4.42 2.50 33.13
C GLU A 47 3.73 2.55 31.77
N VAL A 48 2.39 2.54 31.73
CA VAL A 48 1.63 2.70 30.48
C VAL A 48 1.79 4.12 29.94
N VAL A 49 1.65 5.14 30.81
CA VAL A 49 1.89 6.54 30.45
C VAL A 49 3.33 6.73 29.97
N ALA A 50 4.29 6.17 30.70
CA ALA A 50 5.71 6.26 30.33
C ALA A 50 5.97 5.62 28.97
N THR A 51 5.32 4.47 28.68
CA THR A 51 5.43 3.80 27.38
C THR A 51 4.89 4.66 26.26
N LEU A 52 3.67 5.20 26.39
CA LEU A 52 3.08 6.07 25.37
C LEU A 52 3.95 7.30 25.11
N LYS A 53 4.44 7.97 26.16
CA LYS A 53 5.29 9.17 26.04
C LYS A 53 6.68 8.88 25.45
N ARG A 54 7.21 7.69 25.62
CA ARG A 54 8.50 7.29 25.03
C ARG A 54 8.46 7.28 23.50
N TYR A 55 7.28 7.07 22.92
CA TYR A 55 7.08 7.11 21.46
C TYR A 55 6.69 8.49 20.94
N TRP A 56 6.63 9.52 21.80
CA TRP A 56 6.49 10.89 21.31
C TRP A 56 7.80 11.39 20.73
N ASN A 57 7.70 12.23 19.70
CA ASN A 57 8.87 12.87 19.15
C ASN A 57 9.39 13.95 20.10
N ALA A 58 10.72 14.07 20.25
CA ALA A 58 11.33 15.11 21.06
C ALA A 58 11.17 16.52 20.45
N ASP A 59 11.05 16.61 19.13
CA ASP A 59 10.69 17.84 18.42
C ASP A 59 9.17 18.05 18.51
N ALA A 60 8.78 19.10 19.23
CA ALA A 60 7.37 19.40 19.48
C ALA A 60 6.58 19.76 18.21
N GLN A 61 7.24 20.40 17.21
CA GLN A 61 6.59 20.73 15.93
C GLN A 61 6.34 19.48 15.11
N LEU A 62 7.30 18.57 15.06
CA LEU A 62 7.14 17.28 14.39
C LEU A 62 6.10 16.41 15.09
N GLN A 63 6.05 16.45 16.45
CA GLN A 63 5.01 15.73 17.20
C GLN A 63 3.62 16.30 16.90
N GLN A 64 3.46 17.61 16.86
CA GLN A 64 2.19 18.24 16.50
C GLN A 64 1.74 17.85 15.10
N LEU A 65 2.66 17.82 14.13
CA LEU A 65 2.35 17.37 12.78
C LEU A 65 1.84 15.92 12.76
N HIS A 66 2.44 15.01 13.55
CA HIS A 66 1.99 13.63 13.66
C HIS A 66 0.63 13.52 14.36
N ASP A 67 0.38 14.36 15.36
CA ASP A 67 -0.91 14.41 16.07
C ASP A 67 -2.06 14.85 15.17
N ASP A 68 -1.75 15.68 14.15
CA ASP A 68 -2.73 16.22 13.19
C ASP A 68 -3.04 15.26 12.02
N PHE A 69 -2.32 14.13 11.88
CA PHE A 69 -2.59 13.18 10.78
C PHE A 69 -3.88 12.39 10.97
N ILE A 70 -4.24 12.07 12.22
CA ILE A 70 -5.47 11.34 12.55
C ILE A 70 -6.11 11.90 13.82
N GLU A 71 -7.41 11.70 13.97
CA GLU A 71 -8.15 12.08 15.17
C GLU A 71 -7.75 11.18 16.35
N ASN A 72 -7.88 11.74 17.57
CA ASN A 72 -7.67 11.03 18.83
C ASN A 72 -6.27 10.44 19.02
N THR A 73 -5.26 11.03 18.40
CA THR A 73 -3.85 10.60 18.56
C THR A 73 -3.42 10.68 20.02
N ILE A 74 -2.81 9.63 20.54
CA ILE A 74 -2.25 9.57 21.89
C ILE A 74 -0.75 9.26 21.90
N SER A 75 -0.22 8.69 20.83
CA SER A 75 1.19 8.36 20.66
C SER A 75 1.51 8.07 19.19
N ASN A 76 2.78 7.86 18.88
CA ASN A 76 3.23 7.40 17.56
C ASN A 76 3.44 5.88 17.56
N PHE A 77 3.26 5.27 16.40
CA PHE A 77 3.67 3.90 16.10
C PHE A 77 4.67 3.94 14.95
N TYR A 78 5.96 3.84 15.28
CA TYR A 78 7.03 3.94 14.29
C TYR A 78 7.17 2.64 13.48
N MET A 79 7.35 2.80 12.17
CA MET A 79 7.73 1.73 11.26
C MET A 79 9.15 1.98 10.72
N PRO A 80 9.96 0.91 10.53
CA PRO A 80 11.29 1.06 9.96
C PRO A 80 11.26 1.64 8.55
N TYR A 81 12.15 2.58 8.27
CA TYR A 81 12.41 3.15 6.95
C TYR A 81 13.74 2.63 6.43
N GLY A 82 13.72 1.89 5.35
CA GLY A 82 14.91 1.33 4.69
C GLY A 82 15.05 1.82 3.25
N VAL A 83 16.16 1.45 2.62
CA VAL A 83 16.41 1.75 1.21
C VAL A 83 16.93 0.51 0.47
N ALA A 84 16.43 0.30 -0.73
CA ALA A 84 16.86 -0.78 -1.63
C ALA A 84 17.65 -0.20 -2.80
N PRO A 85 18.99 -0.31 -2.82
CA PRO A 85 19.84 0.16 -3.91
C PRO A 85 19.89 -0.81 -5.09
N ASN A 86 20.59 -0.37 -6.16
CA ASN A 86 20.93 -1.14 -7.36
C ASN A 86 19.78 -1.39 -8.34
N PHE A 87 18.65 -0.71 -8.20
CA PHE A 87 17.61 -0.77 -9.22
C PHE A 87 18.04 -0.02 -10.47
N VAL A 88 18.00 -0.68 -11.61
CA VAL A 88 18.16 -0.07 -12.94
C VAL A 88 16.82 -0.22 -13.65
N ILE A 89 16.09 0.88 -13.82
CA ILE A 89 14.77 0.91 -14.47
C ILE A 89 14.86 1.77 -15.73
N ASN A 90 14.60 1.20 -16.88
CA ASN A 90 14.72 1.88 -18.18
C ASN A 90 16.10 2.55 -18.39
N GLY A 91 17.17 1.94 -17.87
CA GLY A 91 18.54 2.44 -17.95
C GLY A 91 18.92 3.52 -16.92
N ARG A 92 18.00 3.93 -16.06
CA ARG A 92 18.26 4.87 -14.95
C ARG A 92 18.41 4.14 -13.63
N GLU A 93 19.40 4.54 -12.84
CA GLU A 93 19.66 3.98 -11.52
C GLU A 93 18.79 4.62 -10.44
N TYR A 94 18.28 3.79 -9.51
CA TYR A 94 17.47 4.21 -8.37
C TYR A 94 17.91 3.54 -7.09
N VAL A 95 17.77 4.29 -5.99
CA VAL A 95 17.71 3.78 -4.62
C VAL A 95 16.27 3.95 -4.16
N ILE A 96 15.58 2.83 -3.95
CA ILE A 96 14.13 2.85 -3.67
C ILE A 96 13.90 2.90 -2.16
N PRO A 97 13.21 3.93 -1.62
CA PRO A 97 12.80 3.99 -0.23
C PRO A 97 11.67 2.99 0.04
N MET A 98 11.72 2.35 1.21
CA MET A 98 10.76 1.32 1.63
C MET A 98 10.43 1.46 3.11
N VAL A 99 9.14 1.51 3.46
CA VAL A 99 8.64 1.45 4.83
C VAL A 99 7.92 0.13 5.02
N VAL A 100 8.41 -0.70 5.92
CA VAL A 100 7.86 -2.03 6.15
C VAL A 100 8.29 -2.56 7.52
N GLU A 101 7.42 -3.31 8.19
CA GLU A 101 7.72 -3.97 9.47
C GLU A 101 8.35 -5.36 9.30
N GLU A 102 8.20 -5.97 8.14
CA GLU A 102 8.69 -7.34 7.87
C GLU A 102 10.16 -7.33 7.48
N SER A 103 10.92 -8.13 8.18
CA SER A 103 12.33 -8.37 7.85
C SER A 103 12.47 -9.08 6.48
N SER A 104 13.58 -8.94 5.81
CA SER A 104 13.93 -9.49 4.49
C SER A 104 13.37 -8.74 3.29
N VAL A 105 12.29 -7.98 3.39
CA VAL A 105 11.66 -7.30 2.24
C VAL A 105 12.67 -6.40 1.53
N VAL A 106 13.29 -5.48 2.25
CA VAL A 106 14.28 -4.54 1.69
C VAL A 106 15.53 -5.27 1.15
N ALA A 107 16.01 -6.26 1.91
CA ALA A 107 17.18 -7.04 1.51
C ALA A 107 16.92 -7.89 0.25
N ALA A 108 15.74 -8.51 0.15
CA ALA A 108 15.33 -9.30 -1.00
C ALA A 108 15.20 -8.43 -2.27
N ALA A 109 14.56 -7.26 -2.15
CA ALA A 109 14.47 -6.29 -3.24
C ALA A 109 15.85 -5.85 -3.73
N SER A 110 16.77 -5.48 -2.81
CA SER A 110 18.14 -5.07 -3.13
C SER A 110 18.95 -6.19 -3.82
N LEU A 111 18.79 -7.42 -3.34
CA LEU A 111 19.48 -8.59 -3.92
C LEU A 111 19.03 -8.83 -5.37
N VAL A 112 17.73 -8.75 -5.63
CA VAL A 112 17.16 -8.95 -6.96
C VAL A 112 17.49 -7.78 -7.87
N ALA A 113 17.46 -6.54 -7.36
CA ALA A 113 17.89 -5.36 -8.10
C ALA A 113 19.34 -5.52 -8.60
N LYS A 114 20.27 -5.91 -7.71
CA LYS A 114 21.65 -6.20 -8.06
C LYS A 114 21.79 -7.37 -9.06
N TYR A 115 20.97 -8.41 -8.92
CA TYR A 115 20.97 -9.55 -9.84
C TYR A 115 20.58 -9.14 -11.27
N TRP A 116 19.54 -8.30 -11.41
CA TRP A 116 19.07 -7.85 -12.72
C TRP A 116 19.87 -6.67 -13.27
N SER A 117 20.55 -5.86 -12.45
CA SER A 117 21.36 -4.73 -12.95
C SER A 117 22.43 -5.15 -13.96
N THR A 118 22.98 -6.35 -13.84
CA THR A 118 23.97 -6.93 -14.76
C THR A 118 23.34 -7.72 -15.92
N ARG A 119 21.99 -7.75 -16.01
CA ARG A 119 21.19 -8.51 -17.00
C ARG A 119 20.25 -7.61 -17.79
N GLY A 120 20.59 -6.33 -17.94
CA GLY A 120 19.78 -5.34 -18.66
C GLY A 120 18.81 -4.54 -17.80
N GLY A 121 18.74 -4.81 -16.50
CA GLY A 121 17.86 -4.10 -15.58
C GLY A 121 16.38 -4.46 -15.78
N PHE A 122 15.52 -3.58 -15.25
CA PHE A 122 14.07 -3.67 -15.41
C PHE A 122 13.61 -2.75 -16.55
N LYS A 123 12.61 -3.19 -17.29
CA LYS A 123 11.86 -2.36 -18.22
C LYS A 123 10.49 -2.10 -17.63
N ALA A 124 10.05 -0.85 -17.64
CA ALA A 124 8.74 -0.49 -17.14
C ALA A 124 8.09 0.55 -18.02
N ARG A 125 6.76 0.47 -18.17
CA ARG A 125 5.97 1.43 -18.92
C ARG A 125 4.58 1.57 -18.32
N VAL A 126 4.07 2.78 -18.32
CA VAL A 126 2.66 3.04 -18.00
C VAL A 126 1.83 2.76 -19.25
N ILE A 127 0.79 1.97 -19.10
CA ILE A 127 -0.15 1.62 -20.18
C ILE A 127 -1.21 2.72 -20.27
N SER A 128 -1.81 3.09 -19.14
CA SER A 128 -2.78 4.18 -19.03
C SER A 128 -2.80 4.72 -17.60
N THR A 129 -3.38 5.91 -17.41
CA THR A 129 -3.52 6.61 -16.13
C THR A 129 -4.98 6.94 -15.79
N THR A 130 -5.92 6.38 -16.55
CA THR A 130 -7.35 6.65 -16.41
C THR A 130 -7.88 6.20 -15.06
N LYS A 131 -8.51 7.14 -14.35
CA LYS A 131 -9.18 6.91 -13.06
C LYS A 131 -10.67 6.98 -13.21
N ILE A 132 -11.41 6.41 -12.27
CA ILE A 132 -12.87 6.23 -12.36
C ILE A 132 -13.55 6.84 -11.16
N GLY A 133 -14.69 7.49 -11.42
CA GLY A 133 -15.66 7.86 -10.40
C GLY A 133 -17.07 7.58 -10.88
N GLN A 134 -17.99 7.44 -9.96
CA GLN A 134 -19.37 7.05 -10.25
C GLN A 134 -20.37 7.91 -9.49
N VAL A 135 -21.48 8.23 -10.15
CA VAL A 135 -22.71 8.73 -9.51
C VAL A 135 -23.76 7.63 -9.62
N HIS A 136 -24.16 7.10 -8.47
CA HIS A 136 -25.15 6.04 -8.36
C HIS A 136 -26.52 6.65 -8.08
N PHE A 137 -27.54 6.27 -8.86
CA PHE A 137 -28.86 6.85 -8.74
C PHE A 137 -29.97 5.87 -9.12
N THR A 138 -31.19 6.13 -8.66
CA THR A 138 -32.39 5.47 -9.13
C THR A 138 -33.18 6.39 -10.07
N TYR A 139 -33.88 5.80 -11.03
CA TYR A 139 -34.70 6.54 -12.00
C TYR A 139 -36.11 5.97 -12.08
N LYS A 140 -37.08 6.89 -12.05
CA LYS A 140 -38.54 6.60 -12.20
C LYS A 140 -38.99 6.91 -13.61
N GLY A 141 -38.79 5.97 -14.54
CA GLY A 141 -39.21 6.14 -15.94
C GLY A 141 -38.58 5.07 -16.85
N SER A 142 -38.75 5.23 -18.15
CA SER A 142 -38.17 4.33 -19.14
C SER A 142 -36.67 4.63 -19.37
N LYS A 143 -35.92 3.61 -19.75
CA LYS A 143 -34.51 3.74 -20.14
C LYS A 143 -34.33 4.74 -21.30
N GLN A 144 -35.25 4.74 -22.24
CA GLN A 144 -35.22 5.65 -23.40
C GLN A 144 -35.30 7.12 -22.96
N GLU A 145 -36.28 7.49 -22.13
CA GLU A 145 -36.40 8.84 -21.59
C GLU A 145 -35.18 9.30 -20.81
N LEU A 146 -34.58 8.37 -19.98
CA LEU A 146 -33.37 8.66 -19.26
C LEU A 146 -32.18 8.90 -20.19
N THR A 147 -32.06 8.12 -21.26
CA THR A 147 -30.98 8.28 -22.26
C THR A 147 -31.11 9.61 -23.01
N GLU A 148 -32.33 9.98 -23.39
CA GLU A 148 -32.63 11.27 -24.03
C GLU A 148 -32.28 12.44 -23.10
N TYR A 149 -32.71 12.36 -21.83
CA TYR A 149 -32.39 13.38 -20.83
C TYR A 149 -30.86 13.48 -20.62
N PHE A 150 -30.16 12.35 -20.43
CA PHE A 150 -28.72 12.34 -20.26
C PHE A 150 -28.00 13.01 -21.43
N ASN A 151 -28.39 12.68 -22.66
CA ASN A 151 -27.78 13.26 -23.85
C ASN A 151 -28.02 14.78 -23.94
N ALA A 152 -29.20 15.24 -23.53
CA ALA A 152 -29.54 16.66 -23.51
C ALA A 152 -28.74 17.46 -22.46
N VAL A 153 -28.37 16.82 -21.32
CA VAL A 153 -27.69 17.52 -20.21
C VAL A 153 -26.20 17.27 -20.13
N LYS A 154 -25.66 16.34 -20.89
CA LYS A 154 -24.27 15.87 -20.80
C LYS A 154 -23.25 17.01 -20.84
N GLU A 155 -23.39 17.95 -21.77
CA GLU A 155 -22.46 19.09 -21.84
C GLU A 155 -22.64 20.03 -20.65
N ARG A 156 -23.86 20.26 -20.16
CA ARG A 156 -24.12 21.04 -18.96
C ARG A 156 -23.46 20.40 -17.71
N LEU A 157 -23.41 19.05 -17.61
CA LEU A 157 -22.71 18.36 -16.52
C LEU A 157 -21.22 18.68 -16.56
N ARG A 158 -20.62 18.71 -17.73
CA ARG A 158 -19.22 19.06 -17.94
C ARG A 158 -18.95 20.53 -17.60
N GLU A 159 -19.80 21.44 -18.10
CA GLU A 159 -19.70 22.87 -17.84
C GLU A 159 -19.81 23.20 -16.34
N ALA A 160 -20.71 22.52 -15.62
CA ALA A 160 -20.91 22.72 -14.18
C ALA A 160 -19.64 22.44 -13.36
N THR A 161 -18.74 21.59 -13.85
CA THR A 161 -17.46 21.28 -13.18
C THR A 161 -16.32 22.20 -13.57
N SER A 162 -16.50 23.15 -14.48
CA SER A 162 -15.42 23.97 -15.06
C SER A 162 -14.57 24.74 -14.03
N SER A 163 -15.19 25.22 -12.95
CA SER A 163 -14.47 25.89 -11.86
C SER A 163 -13.52 24.95 -11.09
N ILE A 164 -13.81 23.64 -11.06
CA ILE A 164 -13.03 22.60 -10.41
C ILE A 164 -11.95 22.06 -11.38
N THR A 165 -12.33 21.85 -12.65
CA THR A 165 -11.49 21.18 -13.65
C THR A 165 -10.44 22.10 -14.28
N SER A 166 -10.67 23.42 -14.35
CA SER A 166 -9.85 24.37 -15.11
C SER A 166 -8.35 24.32 -14.81
N ASN A 167 -7.96 24.15 -13.54
CA ASN A 167 -6.54 24.04 -13.15
C ASN A 167 -5.94 22.67 -13.50
N MET A 168 -6.75 21.62 -13.50
CA MET A 168 -6.35 20.27 -13.92
C MET A 168 -6.19 20.21 -15.44
N GLU A 169 -7.11 20.79 -16.17
CA GLU A 169 -7.10 20.87 -17.64
C GLU A 169 -5.88 21.62 -18.18
N LYS A 170 -5.50 22.72 -17.55
CA LYS A 170 -4.26 23.45 -17.88
C LYS A 170 -2.99 22.61 -17.78
N ARG A 171 -3.03 21.52 -16.98
CA ARG A 171 -1.94 20.56 -16.81
C ARG A 171 -2.11 19.31 -17.67
N GLY A 172 -3.14 19.23 -18.51
CA GLY A 172 -3.43 18.11 -19.40
C GLY A 172 -4.29 17.01 -18.76
N GLY A 173 -4.94 17.28 -17.62
CA GLY A 173 -5.88 16.37 -16.98
C GLY A 173 -7.34 16.82 -17.14
N GLY A 174 -8.23 16.33 -16.29
CA GLY A 174 -9.66 16.68 -16.26
C GLY A 174 -10.57 15.47 -16.49
N ILE A 175 -11.82 15.74 -16.83
CA ILE A 175 -12.82 14.71 -17.16
C ILE A 175 -12.60 14.25 -18.61
N LEU A 176 -12.35 12.95 -18.78
CA LEU A 176 -12.17 12.33 -20.10
C LEU A 176 -13.52 11.98 -20.73
N ALA A 177 -14.37 11.24 -20.02
CA ALA A 177 -15.71 10.85 -20.50
C ALA A 177 -16.74 10.84 -19.37
N ILE A 178 -18.02 11.03 -19.74
CA ILE A 178 -19.18 10.79 -18.86
C ILE A 178 -20.10 9.85 -19.63
N GLU A 179 -20.45 8.71 -19.03
CA GLU A 179 -21.25 7.66 -19.65
C GLU A 179 -22.41 7.26 -18.73
N LEU A 180 -23.57 7.01 -19.32
CA LEU A 180 -24.74 6.46 -18.62
C LEU A 180 -24.69 4.94 -18.71
N ILE A 181 -24.66 4.27 -17.56
CA ILE A 181 -24.66 2.81 -17.46
C ILE A 181 -25.99 2.34 -16.87
N ASP A 182 -26.64 1.43 -17.57
CA ASP A 182 -27.84 0.73 -17.11
C ASP A 182 -27.43 -0.47 -16.25
N LYS A 183 -27.92 -0.54 -15.03
CA LYS A 183 -27.72 -1.59 -14.05
C LYS A 183 -29.04 -2.21 -13.57
N THR A 184 -30.10 -2.05 -14.35
CA THR A 184 -31.43 -2.54 -13.97
C THR A 184 -31.54 -4.05 -13.94
N ASP A 185 -30.67 -4.78 -14.65
CA ASP A 185 -30.56 -6.23 -14.57
C ASP A 185 -29.96 -6.72 -13.23
N ASP A 186 -29.11 -5.92 -12.61
CA ASP A 186 -28.47 -6.22 -11.33
C ASP A 186 -29.33 -5.76 -10.14
N LEU A 187 -29.97 -4.57 -10.26
CA LEU A 187 -30.79 -3.97 -9.21
C LEU A 187 -31.88 -3.07 -9.82
N THR A 188 -33.13 -3.27 -9.40
CA THR A 188 -34.32 -2.57 -9.94
C THR A 188 -34.13 -1.06 -9.91
N SER A 189 -34.41 -0.40 -11.05
CA SER A 189 -34.32 1.05 -11.25
C SER A 189 -32.97 1.68 -11.04
N TYR A 190 -31.91 0.87 -10.95
CA TYR A 190 -30.54 1.33 -10.68
C TYR A 190 -29.80 1.66 -11.97
N TYR A 191 -29.20 2.85 -11.96
CA TYR A 191 -28.35 3.38 -13.02
C TYR A 191 -27.11 4.04 -12.38
N GLN A 192 -26.09 4.28 -13.21
CA GLN A 192 -24.94 5.06 -12.79
C GLN A 192 -24.43 5.96 -13.92
N LEU A 193 -23.94 7.14 -13.56
CA LEU A 193 -23.00 7.84 -14.42
C LEU A 193 -21.60 7.29 -14.11
N HIS A 194 -20.92 6.80 -15.12
CA HIS A 194 -19.53 6.36 -15.08
C HIS A 194 -18.66 7.45 -15.68
N ILE A 195 -17.76 8.01 -14.87
CA ILE A 195 -16.94 9.14 -15.28
C ILE A 195 -15.47 8.73 -15.21
N THR A 196 -14.75 8.98 -16.29
CA THR A 196 -13.31 8.74 -16.37
C THR A 196 -12.54 10.04 -16.27
N PHE A 197 -11.35 9.98 -15.63
CA PHE A 197 -10.56 11.14 -15.31
C PHE A 197 -9.07 10.92 -15.61
N GLU A 198 -8.38 11.99 -16.00
CA GLU A 198 -6.94 12.12 -15.94
C GLU A 198 -6.58 13.13 -14.83
N THR A 199 -5.71 12.74 -13.90
CA THR A 199 -5.32 13.57 -12.76
C THR A 199 -3.84 13.91 -12.68
N VAL A 200 -3.10 13.63 -13.76
CA VAL A 200 -1.68 13.91 -13.97
C VAL A 200 -0.84 13.36 -12.79
N ASP A 201 -0.18 14.22 -12.02
CA ASP A 201 0.68 13.81 -10.90
C ASP A 201 -0.04 13.71 -9.56
N SER A 202 -1.37 13.89 -9.53
CA SER A 202 -2.20 13.71 -8.35
C SER A 202 -2.84 12.31 -8.33
N MET A 203 -2.97 11.70 -7.16
CA MET A 203 -3.86 10.54 -6.98
C MET A 203 -5.31 10.91 -7.33
N GLY A 204 -5.73 12.14 -7.01
CA GLY A 204 -6.93 12.78 -7.55
C GLY A 204 -8.20 12.61 -6.70
N ALA A 205 -8.17 11.99 -5.52
CA ALA A 205 -9.37 11.67 -4.75
C ALA A 205 -10.30 12.87 -4.50
N ASN A 206 -9.77 13.95 -3.95
CA ASN A 206 -10.57 15.16 -3.66
C ASN A 206 -11.09 15.83 -4.95
N PHE A 207 -10.25 15.88 -5.98
CA PHE A 207 -10.61 16.43 -7.27
C PHE A 207 -11.77 15.66 -7.91
N ILE A 208 -11.65 14.33 -7.97
CA ILE A 208 -12.68 13.45 -8.54
C ILE A 208 -13.97 13.58 -7.75
N ASN A 209 -13.93 13.47 -6.41
CA ASN A 209 -15.12 13.56 -5.57
C ASN A 209 -15.85 14.92 -5.72
N SER A 210 -15.11 16.04 -5.77
CA SER A 210 -15.69 17.35 -6.00
C SER A 210 -16.39 17.46 -7.36
N CYS A 211 -15.81 16.89 -8.41
CA CYS A 211 -16.46 16.81 -9.72
C CYS A 211 -17.73 15.96 -9.66
N LEU A 212 -17.67 14.78 -9.04
CA LEU A 212 -18.81 13.88 -8.94
C LEU A 212 -19.98 14.47 -8.15
N GLU A 213 -19.70 15.12 -7.02
CA GLU A 213 -20.74 15.82 -6.22
C GLU A 213 -21.41 16.95 -7.02
N THR A 214 -20.64 17.70 -7.82
CA THR A 214 -21.17 18.75 -8.67
C THR A 214 -22.02 18.17 -9.80
N ILE A 215 -21.55 17.09 -10.45
CA ILE A 215 -22.30 16.36 -11.48
C ILE A 215 -23.60 15.81 -10.89
N ALA A 216 -23.54 15.17 -9.72
CA ALA A 216 -24.68 14.61 -9.03
C ALA A 216 -25.78 15.65 -8.80
N LYS A 217 -25.44 16.79 -8.19
CA LYS A 217 -26.38 17.91 -7.95
C LYS A 217 -26.96 18.49 -9.22
N THR A 218 -26.20 18.52 -10.32
CA THR A 218 -26.65 19.06 -11.60
C THR A 218 -27.56 18.09 -12.35
N PHE A 219 -27.39 16.78 -12.13
CA PHE A 219 -28.12 15.71 -12.81
C PHE A 219 -29.42 15.34 -12.10
N GLU A 220 -29.51 15.52 -10.77
CA GLU A 220 -30.66 15.20 -9.93
C GLU A 220 -31.90 16.00 -10.33
N ASN A 221 -33.11 15.38 -10.28
CA ASN A 221 -34.41 15.99 -10.50
C ASN A 221 -35.52 15.12 -9.87
N ASP A 222 -36.77 15.50 -10.01
CA ASP A 222 -37.94 14.81 -9.40
C ASP A 222 -38.06 13.31 -9.79
N ARG A 223 -37.44 12.87 -10.88
CA ARG A 223 -37.47 11.48 -11.38
C ARG A 223 -36.14 10.76 -11.16
N ILE A 224 -35.06 11.47 -10.86
CA ILE A 224 -33.72 10.96 -10.61
C ILE A 224 -33.36 11.24 -9.15
N GLU A 225 -33.24 10.20 -8.36
CA GLU A 225 -32.77 10.28 -6.98
C GLU A 225 -31.32 9.78 -6.89
N VAL A 226 -30.40 10.70 -6.60
CA VAL A 226 -29.01 10.36 -6.41
C VAL A 226 -28.84 9.69 -5.05
N ILE A 227 -28.27 8.48 -5.04
CA ILE A 227 -27.99 7.72 -3.82
C ILE A 227 -26.62 8.08 -3.25
N MET A 228 -25.58 8.12 -4.10
CA MET A 228 -24.22 8.50 -3.72
C MET A 228 -23.38 8.84 -4.95
N SER A 229 -22.29 9.59 -4.70
CA SER A 229 -21.26 9.88 -5.67
C SER A 229 -19.90 9.71 -5.05
N ILE A 230 -19.02 8.87 -5.63
CA ILE A 230 -17.73 8.53 -5.09
C ILE A 230 -16.75 8.04 -6.17
N LEU A 231 -15.47 8.31 -5.99
CA LEU A 231 -14.43 7.69 -6.80
C LEU A 231 -14.37 6.16 -6.59
N SER A 232 -13.82 5.44 -7.55
CA SER A 232 -13.52 4.01 -7.41
C SER A 232 -12.03 3.80 -7.15
N ASN A 233 -11.71 2.93 -6.19
CA ASN A 233 -10.35 2.40 -6.02
C ASN A 233 -10.05 1.25 -7.00
N TYR A 234 -11.06 0.67 -7.62
CA TYR A 234 -10.88 -0.25 -8.75
C TYR A 234 -10.75 0.57 -10.05
N VAL A 235 -9.51 0.74 -10.49
CA VAL A 235 -9.13 1.53 -11.66
C VAL A 235 -8.30 0.68 -12.63
N PRO A 236 -8.92 -0.32 -13.28
CA PRO A 236 -8.20 -1.32 -14.08
C PRO A 236 -7.42 -0.71 -15.25
N GLU A 237 -7.77 0.51 -15.66
CA GLU A 237 -7.08 1.24 -16.73
C GLU A 237 -5.97 2.16 -16.21
N CYS A 238 -5.83 2.38 -14.90
CA CYS A 238 -4.66 3.06 -14.34
C CYS A 238 -3.49 2.09 -14.22
N LEU A 239 -3.03 1.56 -15.34
CA LEU A 239 -2.28 0.31 -15.48
C LEU A 239 -0.81 0.54 -15.82
N VAL A 240 0.07 -0.17 -15.13
CA VAL A 240 1.51 -0.18 -15.36
C VAL A 240 2.00 -1.61 -15.57
N ARG A 241 2.98 -1.77 -16.46
CA ARG A 241 3.73 -3.01 -16.67
C ARG A 241 5.18 -2.79 -16.30
N ALA A 242 5.74 -3.74 -15.53
CA ALA A 242 7.17 -3.87 -15.29
C ALA A 242 7.62 -5.28 -15.68
N GLU A 243 8.84 -5.41 -16.24
CA GLU A 243 9.33 -6.68 -16.72
C GLU A 243 10.86 -6.79 -16.65
N VAL A 244 11.32 -8.04 -16.59
CA VAL A 244 12.71 -8.43 -16.77
C VAL A 244 12.80 -9.54 -17.82
N SER A 245 13.85 -9.54 -18.63
CA SER A 245 14.11 -10.61 -19.56
C SER A 245 15.62 -10.77 -19.83
N CYS A 246 16.04 -12.01 -20.09
CA CYS A 246 17.37 -12.32 -20.56
C CYS A 246 17.36 -13.70 -21.23
N ASP A 247 18.42 -14.03 -21.96
CA ASP A 247 18.63 -15.40 -22.39
C ASP A 247 18.68 -16.33 -21.17
N VAL A 248 18.11 -17.52 -21.31
CA VAL A 248 18.03 -18.51 -20.21
C VAL A 248 19.42 -18.80 -19.64
N GLU A 249 20.45 -18.89 -20.47
CA GLU A 249 21.82 -19.14 -20.04
C GLU A 249 22.36 -18.07 -19.10
N ASN A 250 21.91 -16.81 -19.26
CA ASN A 250 22.31 -15.68 -18.45
C ASN A 250 21.62 -15.64 -17.05
N LEU A 251 20.63 -16.51 -16.79
CA LEU A 251 20.06 -16.65 -15.44
C LEU A 251 21.07 -17.18 -14.43
N GLY A 252 22.11 -17.89 -14.91
CA GLY A 252 23.18 -18.41 -14.06
C GLY A 252 22.75 -19.62 -13.20
N GLY A 253 23.66 -20.07 -12.32
CA GLY A 253 23.48 -21.29 -11.54
C GLY A 253 23.97 -22.53 -12.31
N GLU A 254 23.84 -23.72 -11.69
CA GLU A 254 24.32 -24.99 -12.27
C GLU A 254 23.49 -25.47 -13.48
N ASN A 255 22.19 -25.16 -13.49
CA ASN A 255 21.28 -25.54 -14.57
C ASN A 255 20.24 -24.43 -14.82
N PRO A 256 20.59 -23.40 -15.61
CA PRO A 256 19.71 -22.26 -15.89
C PRO A 256 18.39 -22.66 -16.55
N GLN A 257 18.40 -23.64 -17.44
CA GLN A 257 17.21 -24.13 -18.14
C GLN A 257 16.20 -24.73 -17.14
N LYS A 258 16.66 -25.65 -16.27
CA LYS A 258 15.81 -26.25 -15.25
C LYS A 258 15.28 -25.22 -14.24
N PHE A 259 16.09 -24.22 -13.90
CA PHE A 259 15.67 -23.11 -13.04
C PHE A 259 14.55 -22.32 -13.70
N ALA A 260 14.72 -21.88 -14.96
CA ALA A 260 13.72 -21.13 -15.71
C ALA A 260 12.39 -21.87 -15.83
N GLU A 261 12.44 -23.16 -16.19
CA GLU A 261 11.24 -24.01 -16.29
C GLU A 261 10.51 -24.14 -14.97
N LYS A 262 11.23 -24.42 -13.87
CA LYS A 262 10.65 -24.55 -12.52
C LYS A 262 10.07 -23.22 -12.03
N PHE A 263 10.74 -22.10 -12.32
CA PHE A 263 10.28 -20.76 -11.99
C PHE A 263 8.98 -20.43 -12.73
N CYS A 264 8.94 -20.60 -14.06
CA CYS A 264 7.72 -20.36 -14.83
C CYS A 264 6.58 -21.28 -14.40
N ARG A 265 6.87 -22.54 -14.09
CA ARG A 265 5.86 -23.46 -13.54
C ARG A 265 5.28 -22.98 -12.20
N ALA A 266 6.10 -22.40 -11.33
CA ALA A 266 5.63 -21.83 -10.06
C ALA A 266 4.71 -20.61 -10.26
N VAL A 267 4.96 -19.78 -11.28
CA VAL A 267 4.04 -18.70 -11.69
C VAL A 267 2.75 -19.26 -12.25
N GLN A 268 2.79 -20.23 -13.16
CA GLN A 268 1.62 -20.87 -13.75
C GLN A 268 0.72 -21.52 -12.68
N ILE A 269 1.31 -22.11 -11.64
CA ILE A 269 0.54 -22.64 -10.50
C ILE A 269 -0.25 -21.50 -9.83
N ALA A 270 0.36 -20.34 -9.61
CA ALA A 270 -0.34 -19.19 -9.05
C ALA A 270 -1.38 -18.56 -10.01
N GLU A 271 -1.29 -18.83 -11.31
CA GLU A 271 -2.32 -18.40 -12.28
C GLU A 271 -3.59 -19.27 -12.22
N VAL A 272 -3.50 -20.51 -11.75
CA VAL A 272 -4.63 -21.48 -11.79
C VAL A 272 -5.13 -21.90 -10.42
N GLU A 273 -4.31 -21.75 -9.36
CA GLU A 273 -4.61 -22.21 -8.01
C GLU A 273 -4.78 -21.00 -7.05
N PRO A 274 -6.02 -20.73 -6.55
CA PRO A 274 -6.32 -19.52 -5.78
C PRO A 274 -5.55 -19.39 -4.46
N TYR A 275 -5.37 -20.46 -3.69
CA TYR A 275 -4.62 -20.40 -2.41
C TYR A 275 -3.16 -19.97 -2.65
N ARG A 276 -2.57 -20.50 -3.74
CA ARG A 276 -1.23 -20.10 -4.13
C ARG A 276 -1.19 -18.66 -4.67
N ALA A 277 -2.20 -18.27 -5.45
CA ALA A 277 -2.32 -16.92 -6.01
C ALA A 277 -2.36 -15.85 -4.91
N VAL A 278 -3.15 -16.05 -3.85
CA VAL A 278 -3.24 -15.11 -2.72
C VAL A 278 -1.89 -14.90 -2.05
N THR A 279 -1.19 -16.01 -1.73
CA THR A 279 0.14 -15.93 -1.12
C THR A 279 1.19 -15.33 -2.07
N HIS A 280 1.07 -15.61 -3.37
CA HIS A 280 1.92 -15.06 -4.41
C HIS A 280 1.77 -13.54 -4.54
N ASN A 281 0.54 -13.05 -4.60
CA ASN A 281 0.25 -11.63 -4.74
C ASN A 281 0.56 -10.85 -3.45
N LYS A 282 0.36 -11.44 -2.24
CA LYS A 282 0.86 -10.84 -0.99
C LYS A 282 2.36 -10.58 -1.05
N GLY A 283 3.13 -11.52 -1.62
CA GLY A 283 4.56 -11.35 -1.83
C GLY A 283 4.91 -10.21 -2.79
N ILE A 284 4.07 -9.91 -3.78
CA ILE A 284 4.20 -8.73 -4.65
C ILE A 284 3.93 -7.46 -3.84
N MET A 285 2.84 -7.46 -3.06
CA MET A 285 2.42 -6.30 -2.29
C MET A 285 3.44 -5.90 -1.22
N ASN A 286 4.21 -6.84 -0.65
CA ASN A 286 5.34 -6.51 0.23
C ASN A 286 6.29 -5.46 -0.38
N GLY A 287 6.56 -5.55 -1.67
CA GLY A 287 7.42 -4.57 -2.36
C GLY A 287 6.68 -3.28 -2.73
N ILE A 288 5.45 -3.40 -3.22
CA ILE A 288 4.64 -2.24 -3.64
C ILE A 288 4.28 -1.39 -2.44
N ASP A 289 3.70 -1.98 -1.39
CA ASP A 289 3.24 -1.27 -0.19
C ASP A 289 4.37 -0.56 0.53
N ALA A 290 5.55 -1.17 0.57
CA ALA A 290 6.72 -0.55 1.17
C ALA A 290 7.10 0.77 0.47
N VAL A 291 6.99 0.86 -0.86
CA VAL A 291 7.23 2.07 -1.64
C VAL A 291 6.06 3.06 -1.50
N VAL A 292 4.83 2.56 -1.54
CA VAL A 292 3.60 3.35 -1.42
C VAL A 292 3.54 4.07 -0.07
N LEU A 293 3.84 3.36 1.02
CA LEU A 293 3.96 3.92 2.37
C LEU A 293 5.09 4.94 2.45
N ALA A 294 6.29 4.60 1.96
CA ALA A 294 7.45 5.50 2.00
C ALA A 294 7.21 6.83 1.28
N THR A 295 6.36 6.82 0.25
CA THR A 295 6.03 8.01 -0.55
C THR A 295 4.72 8.70 -0.12
N GLY A 296 4.11 8.26 0.99
CA GLY A 296 2.90 8.88 1.55
C GLY A 296 1.64 8.66 0.71
N ASN A 297 1.59 7.62 -0.11
CA ASN A 297 0.43 7.22 -0.89
C ASN A 297 -0.48 6.27 -0.11
N ASP A 298 -1.71 6.06 -0.58
CA ASP A 298 -2.71 5.20 0.07
C ASP A 298 -2.53 3.73 -0.34
N PHE A 299 -1.80 2.96 0.49
CA PHE A 299 -1.57 1.53 0.25
C PHE A 299 -2.87 0.71 0.28
N ARG A 300 -3.89 1.11 1.06
CA ARG A 300 -5.16 0.38 1.13
C ARG A 300 -5.95 0.49 -0.17
N ALA A 301 -5.94 1.67 -0.80
CA ALA A 301 -6.54 1.88 -2.12
C ALA A 301 -5.80 1.06 -3.19
N VAL A 302 -4.47 1.00 -3.11
CA VAL A 302 -3.62 0.21 -4.01
C VAL A 302 -3.89 -1.28 -3.86
N GLU A 303 -3.91 -1.82 -2.63
CA GLU A 303 -4.23 -3.23 -2.38
C GLU A 303 -5.63 -3.59 -2.88
N ALA A 304 -6.64 -2.79 -2.52
CA ALA A 304 -8.03 -3.04 -2.96
C ALA A 304 -8.13 -3.10 -4.49
N GLY A 305 -7.51 -2.16 -5.19
CA GLY A 305 -7.48 -2.13 -6.66
C GLY A 305 -6.73 -3.33 -7.26
N ALA A 306 -5.57 -3.68 -6.71
CA ALA A 306 -4.75 -4.80 -7.15
C ALA A 306 -5.46 -6.15 -6.98
N HIS A 307 -6.08 -6.39 -5.82
CA HIS A 307 -6.82 -7.64 -5.54
C HIS A 307 -8.09 -7.75 -6.38
N ALA A 308 -8.81 -6.65 -6.60
CA ALA A 308 -9.93 -6.62 -7.53
C ALA A 308 -9.46 -6.95 -8.97
N TYR A 309 -8.34 -6.40 -9.40
CA TYR A 309 -7.75 -6.68 -10.71
C TYR A 309 -7.29 -8.13 -10.85
N ALA A 310 -6.73 -8.73 -9.81
CA ALA A 310 -6.38 -10.15 -9.79
C ALA A 310 -7.60 -11.07 -9.98
N SER A 311 -8.81 -10.58 -9.65
CA SER A 311 -10.08 -11.32 -9.78
C SER A 311 -10.89 -10.97 -11.05
N ARG A 312 -10.37 -10.09 -11.94
CA ARG A 312 -11.11 -9.54 -13.10
C ARG A 312 -11.67 -10.59 -14.09
N THR A 313 -11.11 -11.78 -14.07
CA THR A 313 -11.55 -12.90 -14.94
C THR A 313 -12.52 -13.86 -14.27
N GLY A 314 -13.09 -13.48 -13.10
CA GLY A 314 -14.02 -14.30 -12.32
C GLY A 314 -13.35 -15.23 -11.31
N GLN A 315 -12.02 -15.33 -11.31
CA GLN A 315 -11.23 -16.10 -10.34
C GLN A 315 -9.99 -15.29 -9.96
N TYR A 316 -9.61 -15.33 -8.68
CA TYR A 316 -8.39 -14.71 -8.19
C TYR A 316 -7.14 -15.43 -8.72
N ARG A 317 -6.25 -14.68 -9.39
CA ARG A 317 -5.09 -15.20 -10.11
C ARG A 317 -3.82 -14.40 -9.80
N SER A 318 -2.67 -14.95 -10.20
CA SER A 318 -1.40 -14.22 -10.18
C SER A 318 -1.47 -12.90 -10.96
N LEU A 319 -0.84 -11.86 -10.41
CA LEU A 319 -0.59 -10.58 -11.07
C LEU A 319 0.71 -10.60 -11.90
N THR A 320 1.56 -11.62 -11.70
CA THR A 320 2.77 -11.82 -12.49
C THR A 320 2.63 -12.98 -13.45
N HIS A 321 3.38 -12.91 -14.55
CA HIS A 321 3.39 -13.89 -15.63
C HIS A 321 4.83 -14.23 -16.01
N CYS A 322 5.02 -15.43 -16.55
CA CYS A 322 6.34 -15.91 -16.97
C CYS A 322 6.25 -16.68 -18.30
N SER A 323 7.23 -16.48 -19.16
CA SER A 323 7.37 -17.27 -20.39
C SER A 323 8.83 -17.58 -20.70
N ILE A 324 9.04 -18.66 -21.44
CA ILE A 324 10.31 -18.97 -22.10
C ILE A 324 9.98 -19.13 -23.59
N THR A 325 10.50 -18.24 -24.41
CA THR A 325 10.25 -18.23 -25.85
C THR A 325 11.57 -18.04 -26.58
N ASN A 326 11.90 -18.95 -27.49
CA ASN A 326 13.15 -18.93 -28.27
C ASN A 326 14.43 -18.79 -27.43
N GLY A 327 14.48 -19.47 -26.25
CA GLY A 327 15.61 -19.39 -25.34
C GLY A 327 15.67 -18.13 -24.46
N VAL A 328 14.69 -17.24 -24.58
CA VAL A 328 14.57 -16.02 -23.76
C VAL A 328 13.59 -16.24 -22.61
N PHE A 329 14.05 -16.07 -21.39
CA PHE A 329 13.23 -15.98 -20.18
C PHE A 329 12.66 -14.58 -20.05
N SER A 330 11.34 -14.48 -19.81
CA SER A 330 10.64 -13.22 -19.52
C SER A 330 9.75 -13.38 -18.32
N PHE A 331 9.79 -12.40 -17.40
CA PHE A 331 8.95 -12.36 -16.21
C PHE A 331 8.43 -10.93 -16.00
N TRP A 332 7.10 -10.76 -15.87
CA TRP A 332 6.48 -9.44 -15.82
C TRP A 332 5.28 -9.37 -14.91
N ILE A 333 4.93 -8.15 -14.52
CA ILE A 333 3.70 -7.78 -13.81
C ILE A 333 2.91 -6.78 -14.62
N GLU A 334 1.58 -6.88 -14.60
CA GLU A 334 0.64 -5.84 -14.97
C GLU A 334 -0.31 -5.57 -13.80
N ILE A 335 -0.33 -4.34 -13.32
CA ILE A 335 -1.06 -3.98 -12.09
C ILE A 335 -1.59 -2.54 -12.17
N PRO A 336 -2.84 -2.29 -11.72
CA PRO A 336 -3.34 -0.94 -11.59
C PRO A 336 -2.74 -0.27 -10.34
N LEU A 337 -2.17 0.94 -10.51
CA LEU A 337 -1.56 1.72 -9.44
C LEU A 337 -1.96 3.19 -9.55
N ALA A 338 -2.98 3.61 -8.82
CA ALA A 338 -3.37 5.03 -8.74
C ALA A 338 -2.51 5.76 -7.70
N LEU A 339 -1.34 6.21 -8.09
CA LEU A 339 -0.38 6.92 -7.24
C LEU A 339 -0.34 8.41 -7.58
N GLY A 340 0.13 9.21 -6.62
CA GLY A 340 0.41 10.63 -6.80
C GLY A 340 1.74 11.04 -6.18
N THR A 341 2.32 12.12 -6.70
CA THR A 341 3.56 12.73 -6.18
C THR A 341 3.30 14.14 -5.62
N VAL A 342 2.07 14.62 -5.73
CA VAL A 342 1.64 15.94 -5.24
C VAL A 342 0.35 15.84 -4.44
N GLY A 343 0.21 16.70 -3.43
CA GLY A 343 -0.98 16.79 -2.58
C GLY A 343 -1.03 15.74 -1.45
N GLY A 344 -1.96 15.93 -0.52
CA GLY A 344 -2.15 15.00 0.60
C GLY A 344 -0.90 14.80 1.45
N LEU A 345 -0.74 13.57 1.97
CA LEU A 345 0.36 13.20 2.86
C LEU A 345 1.74 13.28 2.17
N THR A 346 1.81 13.08 0.85
CA THR A 346 3.05 13.23 0.06
C THR A 346 3.68 14.61 0.21
N SER A 347 2.84 15.64 0.40
CA SER A 347 3.27 17.03 0.58
C SER A 347 3.44 17.44 2.04
N LEU A 348 2.85 16.72 2.98
CA LEU A 348 2.83 17.07 4.40
C LEU A 348 3.91 16.32 5.19
N HIS A 349 4.07 15.03 4.95
CA HIS A 349 4.98 14.17 5.73
C HIS A 349 6.44 14.39 5.31
N PRO A 350 7.35 14.83 6.22
CA PRO A 350 8.75 15.12 5.88
C PRO A 350 9.48 13.93 5.25
N MET A 351 9.24 12.71 5.76
CA MET A 351 9.88 11.51 5.21
C MET A 351 9.33 11.11 3.84
N ALA A 352 8.05 11.39 3.54
CA ALA A 352 7.50 11.18 2.20
C ALA A 352 8.15 12.14 1.19
N LYS A 353 8.36 13.41 1.56
CA LYS A 353 9.11 14.37 0.74
C LYS A 353 10.54 13.90 0.49
N LEU A 354 11.23 13.46 1.55
CA LEU A 354 12.60 12.91 1.44
C LEU A 354 12.62 11.70 0.50
N SER A 355 11.63 10.82 0.58
CA SER A 355 11.50 9.68 -0.32
C SER A 355 11.35 10.08 -1.78
N LEU A 356 10.51 11.07 -2.07
CA LEU A 356 10.35 11.61 -3.43
C LEU A 356 11.63 12.33 -3.92
N ASP A 357 12.34 13.04 -3.04
CA ASP A 357 13.64 13.66 -3.36
C ASP A 357 14.69 12.58 -3.65
N LEU A 358 14.76 11.50 -2.86
CA LEU A 358 15.63 10.33 -3.09
C LEU A 358 15.36 9.68 -4.44
N LEU A 359 14.10 9.58 -4.83
CA LEU A 359 13.66 9.11 -6.14
C LEU A 359 13.85 10.14 -7.26
N GLN A 360 14.48 11.28 -6.97
CA GLN A 360 14.79 12.36 -7.92
C GLN A 360 13.54 13.06 -8.47
N LYS A 361 12.52 13.24 -7.60
CA LYS A 361 11.25 13.91 -7.89
C LYS A 361 10.51 13.31 -9.08
N PRO A 362 10.13 12.05 -8.99
CA PRO A 362 9.45 11.36 -10.08
C PRO A 362 8.09 11.99 -10.37
N SER A 363 7.64 11.92 -11.62
CA SER A 363 6.23 12.07 -11.96
C SER A 363 5.41 10.90 -11.39
N ALA A 364 4.08 11.03 -11.33
CA ALA A 364 3.22 9.92 -10.91
C ALA A 364 3.43 8.68 -11.79
N LYS A 365 3.63 8.85 -13.09
CA LYS A 365 3.94 7.77 -14.03
C LYS A 365 5.25 7.06 -13.70
N GLU A 366 6.30 7.81 -13.38
CA GLU A 366 7.58 7.23 -12.93
C GLU A 366 7.42 6.50 -11.58
N LEU A 367 6.66 7.06 -10.64
CA LEU A 367 6.40 6.41 -9.35
C LEU A 367 5.62 5.09 -9.52
N MET A 368 4.63 5.04 -10.43
CA MET A 368 3.94 3.79 -10.80
C MET A 368 4.94 2.73 -11.31
N MET A 369 5.86 3.12 -12.20
CA MET A 369 6.90 2.22 -12.72
C MET A 369 7.85 1.72 -11.63
N ILE A 370 8.26 2.60 -10.73
CA ILE A 370 9.13 2.26 -9.58
C ILE A 370 8.44 1.28 -8.64
N ALA A 371 7.18 1.55 -8.24
CA ALA A 371 6.43 0.69 -7.35
C ALA A 371 6.15 -0.70 -7.96
N ALA A 372 5.73 -0.75 -9.23
CA ALA A 372 5.54 -2.02 -9.94
C ALA A 372 6.85 -2.84 -10.05
N THR A 373 7.98 -2.16 -10.29
CA THR A 373 9.29 -2.80 -10.34
C THR A 373 9.71 -3.35 -8.97
N ALA A 374 9.43 -2.63 -7.88
CA ALA A 374 9.70 -3.12 -6.53
C ALA A 374 8.87 -4.38 -6.20
N GLY A 375 7.59 -4.41 -6.60
CA GLY A 375 6.73 -5.59 -6.47
C GLY A 375 7.22 -6.78 -7.30
N LEU A 376 7.62 -6.54 -8.55
CA LEU A 376 8.19 -7.57 -9.42
C LEU A 376 9.49 -8.16 -8.84
N ALA A 377 10.38 -7.30 -8.32
CA ALA A 377 11.63 -7.72 -7.70
C ALA A 377 11.36 -8.56 -6.43
N GLN A 378 10.41 -8.15 -5.62
CA GLN A 378 10.01 -8.87 -4.41
C GLN A 378 9.45 -10.26 -4.73
N ASN A 379 8.59 -10.35 -5.74
CA ASN A 379 8.02 -11.62 -6.18
C ASN A 379 9.07 -12.53 -6.80
N PHE A 380 10.00 -11.99 -7.60
CA PHE A 380 11.14 -12.74 -8.13
C PHE A 380 12.00 -13.36 -7.01
N ALA A 381 12.30 -12.59 -5.96
CA ALA A 381 13.06 -13.07 -4.80
C ALA A 381 12.38 -14.27 -4.13
N ALA A 382 11.08 -14.15 -3.87
CA ALA A 382 10.28 -15.20 -3.25
C ALA A 382 10.23 -16.46 -4.12
N LEU A 383 9.95 -16.32 -5.42
CA LEU A 383 9.91 -17.44 -6.36
C LEU A 383 11.27 -18.12 -6.51
N ARG A 384 12.36 -17.33 -6.60
CA ARG A 384 13.71 -17.86 -6.66
C ARG A 384 14.05 -18.69 -5.42
N ALA A 385 13.70 -18.21 -4.23
CA ALA A 385 13.90 -18.94 -2.99
C ALA A 385 13.10 -20.26 -2.98
N LEU A 386 11.80 -20.20 -3.33
CA LEU A 386 10.91 -21.38 -3.37
C LEU A 386 11.37 -22.44 -4.38
N THR A 387 11.89 -22.02 -5.53
CA THR A 387 12.28 -22.93 -6.61
C THR A 387 13.71 -23.46 -6.49
N THR A 388 14.51 -22.93 -5.55
CA THR A 388 15.91 -23.37 -5.29
C THR A 388 16.07 -23.96 -3.89
N LYS A 389 16.50 -23.17 -2.91
CA LYS A 389 16.89 -23.63 -1.56
C LYS A 389 15.73 -23.71 -0.55
N GLY A 390 14.54 -23.19 -0.91
CA GLY A 390 13.41 -23.03 0.00
C GLY A 390 13.48 -21.74 0.83
N ILE A 391 12.31 -21.22 1.23
CA ILE A 391 12.19 -19.95 1.99
C ILE A 391 12.76 -20.08 3.40
N GLN A 392 12.61 -21.22 4.04
CA GLN A 392 13.00 -21.41 5.45
C GLN A 392 14.49 -21.17 5.72
N HIS A 393 15.36 -21.46 4.74
CA HIS A 393 16.80 -21.26 4.91
C HIS A 393 17.19 -19.79 5.15
N GLY A 394 16.52 -18.85 4.49
CA GLY A 394 16.71 -17.40 4.70
C GLY A 394 16.07 -16.88 5.98
N HIS A 395 14.84 -17.31 6.27
CA HIS A 395 14.09 -16.90 7.46
C HIS A 395 14.73 -17.43 8.76
N MET A 396 15.27 -18.65 8.76
CA MET A 396 15.92 -19.21 9.94
C MET A 396 17.13 -18.40 10.40
N LYS A 397 17.96 -17.91 9.47
CA LYS A 397 19.11 -17.07 9.82
C LYS A 397 18.70 -15.75 10.49
N MET A 398 17.62 -15.12 10.00
CA MET A 398 17.15 -13.87 10.58
C MET A 398 16.38 -14.09 11.88
N HIS A 399 15.58 -15.16 11.97
CA HIS A 399 14.95 -15.55 13.22
C HIS A 399 15.98 -15.79 14.32
N LEU A 400 17.07 -16.49 14.01
CA LEU A 400 18.21 -16.67 14.89
C LEU A 400 18.81 -15.33 15.37
N MET A 401 19.05 -14.39 14.44
CA MET A 401 19.62 -13.08 14.79
C MET A 401 18.65 -12.25 15.66
N ASN A 402 17.36 -12.32 15.41
CA ASN A 402 16.35 -11.65 16.24
C ASN A 402 16.31 -12.21 17.66
N ILE A 403 16.37 -13.54 17.82
CA ILE A 403 16.46 -14.18 19.15
C ILE A 403 17.73 -13.74 19.87
N LEU A 404 18.88 -13.75 19.19
CA LEU A 404 20.15 -13.33 19.77
C LEU A 404 20.16 -11.86 20.19
N ASN A 405 19.51 -10.99 19.43
CA ASN A 405 19.31 -9.58 19.79
C ASN A 405 18.44 -9.45 21.05
N GLN A 406 17.34 -10.20 21.16
CA GLN A 406 16.49 -10.23 22.36
C GLN A 406 17.23 -10.72 23.59
N LEU A 407 18.16 -11.67 23.42
CA LEU A 407 18.99 -12.21 24.51
C LEU A 407 20.17 -11.29 24.86
N GLY A 408 20.35 -10.17 24.16
CA GLY A 408 21.46 -9.24 24.39
C GLY A 408 22.81 -9.82 24.03
N ALA A 409 22.88 -10.63 22.97
CA ALA A 409 24.15 -11.24 22.49
C ALA A 409 25.07 -10.19 21.87
N SER A 410 26.34 -10.22 22.23
CA SER A 410 27.38 -9.44 21.57
C SER A 410 27.62 -9.93 20.13
N ASP A 411 28.28 -9.11 19.31
CA ASP A 411 28.53 -9.46 17.90
C ASP A 411 29.40 -10.74 17.78
N THR A 412 30.34 -10.98 18.71
CA THR A 412 31.11 -12.20 18.75
C THR A 412 30.25 -13.43 19.07
N GLU A 413 29.37 -13.32 20.07
CA GLU A 413 28.42 -14.40 20.41
C GLU A 413 27.45 -14.70 19.26
N LYS A 414 27.00 -13.66 18.53
CA LYS A 414 26.17 -13.85 17.34
C LYS A 414 26.85 -14.64 16.25
N ILE A 415 28.11 -14.37 15.98
CA ILE A 415 28.90 -15.10 14.96
C ILE A 415 29.09 -16.56 15.39
N GLU A 416 29.51 -16.82 16.63
CA GLU A 416 29.71 -18.17 17.16
C GLU A 416 28.45 -19.02 17.13
N ILE A 417 27.32 -18.45 17.60
CA ILE A 417 26.06 -19.17 17.67
C ILE A 417 25.45 -19.35 16.27
N ALA A 418 25.59 -18.36 15.37
CA ALA A 418 25.14 -18.48 13.98
C ALA A 418 25.86 -19.63 13.25
N SER A 419 27.17 -19.80 13.49
CA SER A 419 27.97 -20.92 12.96
C SER A 419 27.48 -22.26 13.50
N TYR A 420 27.10 -22.33 14.78
CA TYR A 420 26.58 -23.56 15.39
C TYR A 420 25.23 -24.00 14.81
N PHE A 421 24.35 -23.03 14.45
CA PHE A 421 23.04 -23.32 13.89
C PHE A 421 23.03 -23.43 12.36
N ASP A 422 24.18 -23.34 11.71
CA ASP A 422 24.23 -23.51 10.25
C ASP A 422 23.74 -24.91 9.87
N GLY A 423 22.72 -24.99 9.03
CA GLY A 423 22.05 -26.22 8.63
C GLY A 423 21.14 -26.88 9.68
N LYS A 424 20.91 -26.26 10.83
CA LYS A 424 20.04 -26.80 11.91
C LYS A 424 18.74 -26.01 12.01
N THR A 425 17.73 -26.66 12.58
CA THR A 425 16.47 -25.97 12.94
C THR A 425 16.72 -24.98 14.08
N VAL A 426 16.15 -23.78 13.97
CA VAL A 426 16.30 -22.70 14.95
C VAL A 426 14.99 -22.58 15.72
N THR A 427 15.02 -22.89 17.04
CA THR A 427 13.93 -22.58 17.96
C THR A 427 14.42 -21.62 19.03
N TYR A 428 13.52 -20.83 19.63
CA TYR A 428 13.89 -19.91 20.71
C TYR A 428 14.60 -20.63 21.88
N SER A 429 14.05 -21.78 22.28
CA SER A 429 14.60 -22.59 23.38
C SER A 429 16.03 -23.09 23.10
N ASP A 430 16.28 -23.59 21.90
CA ASP A 430 17.60 -24.11 21.54
C ASP A 430 18.65 -22.99 21.48
N VAL A 431 18.28 -21.84 20.94
CA VAL A 431 19.15 -20.66 20.87
C VAL A 431 19.44 -20.12 22.26
N ALA A 432 18.42 -19.99 23.12
CA ALA A 432 18.57 -19.52 24.49
C ALA A 432 19.47 -20.47 25.33
N ASN A 433 19.27 -21.79 25.19
CA ASN A 433 20.11 -22.79 25.84
C ASN A 433 21.55 -22.66 25.38
N ARG A 434 21.82 -22.63 24.08
CA ARG A 434 23.16 -22.48 23.51
C ARG A 434 23.82 -21.17 23.93
N PHE A 435 23.07 -20.09 23.95
CA PHE A 435 23.55 -18.78 24.40
C PHE A 435 24.01 -18.84 25.89
N ASN A 436 23.21 -19.46 26.76
CA ASN A 436 23.51 -19.60 28.17
C ASN A 436 24.72 -20.56 28.42
N GLU A 437 24.83 -21.64 27.63
CA GLU A 437 25.97 -22.53 27.67
C GLU A 437 27.29 -21.82 27.32
N ASN A 438 27.30 -21.05 26.23
CA ASN A 438 28.45 -20.27 25.81
C ASN A 438 28.92 -19.28 26.88
N ARG A 439 28.01 -18.70 27.67
CA ARG A 439 28.32 -17.77 28.77
C ARG A 439 28.82 -18.46 30.04
N LYS A 440 28.44 -19.73 30.27
CA LYS A 440 28.95 -20.53 31.41
C LYS A 440 30.35 -21.08 31.18
N THR A 441 30.77 -21.14 29.93
CA THR A 441 32.05 -21.72 29.52
C THR A 441 33.14 -20.66 29.34
N LYS A 442 32.76 -19.38 29.32
CA LYS A 442 33.68 -18.21 29.36
C LYS A 442 33.73 -17.63 30.76
#